data_66e780d51c3a4deb7ebdc19d85c63187
#
_entry.id   66e780d51c3a4deb7ebdc19d85c63187
#
_cell.length_a   1.000
_cell.length_b   1.000
_cell.length_c   1.000
_cell.angle_alpha   90.00
_cell.angle_beta   90.00
_cell.angle_gamma   90.00
#
_symmetry.space_group_name_H-M   'P 1'
#
loop_
_entity.id
_entity.type
_entity.pdbx_description
1 polymer ?
#
loop_
_entity_poly.entity_id
_entity_poly.type
_entity_poly.pdbx_seq_one_letter_code
_entity_poly.pdbx_strand_id
1 'polypeptide(L)'
;MNIKSFPVNPLSENCYVVSDETREAVIIDCGAYYDDEKAMIAKYIRDNDLKPVAHLLTHAHFDHFWGADYIAELYGLPPRCPQPDRPLYDDVDEQVRSILHYSIRCANPPAGEDITPESVITFGSHRLTVIPCPGHTPGGVCYYCEEEKVLFSGDSLFQNSIGRTDFPGGDLWTLIDALKALIKTLPGDTTVYPGHGLKTTIAAEHRNNPYLFG
;
A
#
# COMPACT_ATOMS: atom_id res chain seq x y z
N MET A 1 -10.28 5.85 14.27
CA MET A 1 -9.36 4.88 13.63
C MET A 1 -7.95 5.00 14.21
N ASN A 2 -7.23 3.90 14.43
CA ASN A 2 -5.85 3.86 14.90
C ASN A 2 -4.95 3.34 13.77
N ILE A 3 -3.86 4.06 13.46
CA ILE A 3 -2.93 3.74 12.38
C ILE A 3 -1.54 3.57 12.97
N LYS A 4 -0.97 2.39 12.85
CA LYS A 4 0.40 2.08 13.22
C LYS A 4 1.22 1.81 11.95
N SER A 5 2.26 2.61 11.74
CA SER A 5 3.24 2.40 10.69
C SER A 5 4.46 1.65 11.22
N PHE A 6 4.98 0.75 10.40
CA PHE A 6 6.21 0.01 10.61
C PHE A 6 7.09 0.19 9.37
N PRO A 7 8.11 1.06 9.43
CA PRO A 7 9.12 1.07 8.38
C PRO A 7 9.87 -0.26 8.40
N VAL A 8 9.83 -0.98 7.29
CA VAL A 8 10.38 -2.34 7.16
C VAL A 8 11.24 -2.45 5.91
N ASN A 9 11.97 -3.52 5.81
CA ASN A 9 12.89 -3.91 4.73
C ASN A 9 13.99 -2.87 4.41
N PRO A 10 15.01 -3.24 3.58
CA PRO A 10 16.10 -2.33 3.24
C PRO A 10 15.69 -1.07 2.47
N LEU A 11 14.46 -1.05 1.89
CA LEU A 11 13.93 0.09 1.15
C LEU A 11 13.09 1.02 2.03
N SER A 12 12.92 0.69 3.34
CA SER A 12 12.15 1.48 4.31
C SER A 12 10.69 1.68 3.88
N GLU A 13 10.06 0.61 3.36
CA GLU A 13 8.63 0.58 3.05
C GLU A 13 7.82 0.72 4.35
N ASN A 14 6.71 1.40 4.28
CA ASN A 14 5.78 1.60 5.39
C ASN A 14 4.65 0.56 5.37
N CYS A 15 4.80 -0.53 6.11
CA CYS A 15 3.70 -1.43 6.42
C CYS A 15 2.75 -0.77 7.41
N TYR A 16 1.44 -0.78 7.14
CA TYR A 16 0.43 -0.21 8.02
C TYR A 16 -0.46 -1.28 8.65
N VAL A 17 -0.65 -1.20 9.98
CA VAL A 17 -1.73 -1.90 10.68
C VAL A 17 -2.76 -0.85 11.10
N VAL A 18 -3.95 -0.96 10.52
CA VAL A 18 -5.05 0.00 10.69
C VAL A 18 -6.19 -0.68 11.41
N SER A 19 -6.63 -0.14 12.54
CA SER A 19 -7.65 -0.76 13.39
C SER A 19 -8.62 0.26 13.98
N ASP A 20 -9.70 -0.21 14.56
CA ASP A 20 -10.64 0.61 15.29
C ASP A 20 -10.94 0.06 16.71
N GLU A 21 -11.94 0.62 17.36
CA GLU A 21 -12.37 0.23 18.72
C GLU A 21 -12.97 -1.18 18.80
N THR A 22 -13.38 -1.78 17.69
CA THR A 22 -13.84 -3.18 17.63
C THR A 22 -12.68 -4.19 17.68
N ARG A 23 -11.43 -3.68 17.50
CA ARG A 23 -10.19 -4.43 17.35
C ARG A 23 -10.06 -5.18 16.03
N GLU A 24 -11.00 -5.05 15.11
CA GLU A 24 -10.76 -5.48 13.75
C GLU A 24 -9.69 -4.60 13.11
N ALA A 25 -8.84 -5.22 12.29
CA ALA A 25 -7.73 -4.54 11.67
C ALA A 25 -7.51 -4.99 10.23
N VAL A 26 -7.02 -4.06 9.41
CA VAL A 26 -6.47 -4.38 8.08
C VAL A 26 -4.96 -4.15 8.09
N ILE A 27 -4.24 -4.97 7.35
CA ILE A 27 -2.81 -4.81 7.11
C ILE A 27 -2.68 -4.30 5.68
N ILE A 28 -1.97 -3.20 5.49
CA ILE A 28 -1.72 -2.62 4.16
C ILE A 28 -0.23 -2.67 3.92
N ASP A 29 0.15 -3.26 2.80
CA ASP A 29 1.52 -3.44 2.32
C ASP A 29 2.44 -4.03 3.41
N CYS A 30 2.47 -5.35 3.54
CA CYS A 30 3.40 -6.00 4.45
C CYS A 30 4.70 -6.36 3.75
N GLY A 31 5.59 -5.38 3.63
CA GLY A 31 6.90 -5.56 3.04
C GLY A 31 7.97 -6.11 3.99
N ALA A 32 7.61 -6.60 5.19
CA ALA A 32 8.55 -7.09 6.19
C ALA A 32 9.44 -8.21 5.64
N TYR A 33 10.72 -7.93 5.50
CA TYR A 33 11.71 -8.85 4.96
C TYR A 33 12.40 -9.66 6.06
N TYR A 34 12.83 -8.99 7.13
CA TYR A 34 13.54 -9.61 8.23
C TYR A 34 12.60 -10.24 9.26
N ASP A 35 13.05 -11.31 9.92
CA ASP A 35 12.24 -12.03 10.92
C ASP A 35 11.88 -11.17 12.13
N ASP A 36 12.75 -10.23 12.53
CA ASP A 36 12.48 -9.29 13.61
C ASP A 36 11.41 -8.25 13.24
N GLU A 37 11.35 -7.81 11.99
CA GLU A 37 10.29 -6.94 11.48
C GLU A 37 8.93 -7.67 11.48
N LYS A 38 8.90 -8.91 10.98
CA LYS A 38 7.72 -9.79 11.01
C LYS A 38 7.24 -10.00 12.44
N ALA A 39 8.17 -10.33 13.35
CA ALA A 39 7.87 -10.51 14.77
C ALA A 39 7.37 -9.22 15.45
N MET A 40 7.87 -8.06 15.07
CA MET A 40 7.44 -6.75 15.57
C MET A 40 5.99 -6.45 15.19
N ILE A 41 5.59 -6.69 13.94
CA ILE A 41 4.20 -6.53 13.47
C ILE A 41 3.27 -7.48 14.22
N ALA A 42 3.62 -8.78 14.27
CA ALA A 42 2.83 -9.78 14.98
C ALA A 42 2.72 -9.50 16.48
N LYS A 43 3.79 -9.00 17.10
CA LYS A 43 3.77 -8.57 18.50
C LYS A 43 2.80 -7.42 18.71
N TYR A 44 2.82 -6.42 17.86
CA TYR A 44 1.90 -5.27 17.98
C TYR A 44 0.44 -5.73 17.86
N ILE A 45 0.11 -6.57 16.88
CA ILE A 45 -1.23 -7.12 16.68
C ILE A 45 -1.69 -7.88 17.93
N ARG A 46 -0.85 -8.76 18.46
CA ARG A 46 -1.15 -9.55 19.66
C ARG A 46 -1.29 -8.69 20.92
N ASP A 47 -0.35 -7.76 21.17
CA ASP A 47 -0.31 -6.95 22.40
C ASP A 47 -1.48 -5.96 22.47
N ASN A 48 -2.08 -5.61 21.34
CA ASN A 48 -3.27 -4.78 21.25
C ASN A 48 -4.55 -5.60 21.04
N ASP A 49 -4.48 -6.92 21.08
CA ASP A 49 -5.61 -7.84 20.92
C ASP A 49 -6.38 -7.59 19.61
N LEU A 50 -5.65 -7.25 18.54
CA LEU A 50 -6.23 -6.95 17.24
C LEU A 50 -6.60 -8.24 16.48
N LYS A 51 -7.61 -8.13 15.62
CA LYS A 51 -8.12 -9.20 14.77
C LYS A 51 -7.96 -8.79 13.31
N PRO A 52 -6.85 -9.14 12.65
CA PRO A 52 -6.69 -8.88 11.23
C PRO A 52 -7.80 -9.57 10.43
N VAL A 53 -8.46 -8.81 9.55
CA VAL A 53 -9.57 -9.27 8.70
C VAL A 53 -9.24 -9.20 7.21
N ALA A 54 -8.21 -8.43 6.83
CA ALA A 54 -7.72 -8.36 5.45
C ALA A 54 -6.23 -7.98 5.42
N HIS A 55 -5.54 -8.47 4.39
CA HIS A 55 -4.22 -8.01 3.98
C HIS A 55 -4.34 -7.45 2.56
N LEU A 56 -3.99 -6.19 2.37
CA LEU A 56 -4.23 -5.42 1.17
C LEU A 56 -2.90 -4.96 0.57
N LEU A 57 -2.76 -5.01 -0.74
CA LEU A 57 -1.65 -4.39 -1.45
C LEU A 57 -2.14 -3.12 -2.16
N THR A 58 -1.37 -2.04 -2.06
CA THR A 58 -1.59 -0.85 -2.88
C THR A 58 -1.16 -1.08 -4.32
N HIS A 59 -0.12 -1.88 -4.50
CA HIS A 59 0.41 -2.34 -5.79
C HIS A 59 1.31 -3.56 -5.57
N ALA A 60 1.79 -4.18 -6.63
CA ALA A 60 2.53 -5.43 -6.54
C ALA A 60 4.04 -5.28 -6.80
N HIS A 61 4.71 -4.24 -6.27
CA HIS A 61 6.15 -4.28 -6.15
C HIS A 61 6.57 -5.12 -4.95
N PHE A 62 7.65 -5.89 -5.11
CA PHE A 62 8.10 -6.93 -4.20
C PHE A 62 8.30 -6.45 -2.75
N ASP A 63 8.76 -5.23 -2.58
CA ASP A 63 9.02 -4.64 -1.27
C ASP A 63 7.75 -4.28 -0.49
N HIS A 64 6.58 -4.27 -1.11
CA HIS A 64 5.29 -4.09 -0.47
C HIS A 64 4.65 -5.41 -0.01
N PHE A 65 5.21 -6.56 -0.40
CA PHE A 65 4.65 -7.87 0.01
C PHE A 65 5.69 -8.94 0.39
N TRP A 66 6.93 -8.58 0.67
CA TRP A 66 7.95 -9.54 1.14
C TRP A 66 7.54 -10.32 2.40
N GLY A 67 6.68 -9.76 3.24
CA GLY A 67 6.14 -10.43 4.42
C GLY A 67 4.78 -11.10 4.22
N ALA A 68 4.29 -11.18 2.97
CA ALA A 68 2.94 -11.67 2.71
C ALA A 68 2.75 -13.15 3.06
N ASP A 69 3.78 -13.97 2.89
CA ASP A 69 3.80 -15.38 3.30
C ASP A 69 3.58 -15.53 4.81
N TYR A 70 4.27 -14.72 5.60
CA TYR A 70 4.14 -14.72 7.05
C TYR A 70 2.74 -14.30 7.53
N ILE A 71 2.15 -13.27 6.92
CA ILE A 71 0.78 -12.84 7.25
C ILE A 71 -0.24 -13.90 6.84
N ALA A 72 -0.07 -14.50 5.67
CA ALA A 72 -0.95 -15.57 5.19
C ALA A 72 -0.88 -16.82 6.11
N GLU A 73 0.32 -17.21 6.54
CA GLU A 73 0.52 -18.35 7.44
C GLU A 73 -0.06 -18.06 8.84
N LEU A 74 0.22 -16.88 9.40
CA LEU A 74 -0.13 -16.58 10.79
C LEU A 74 -1.61 -16.27 10.99
N TYR A 75 -2.24 -15.60 10.03
CA TYR A 75 -3.63 -15.12 10.15
C TYR A 75 -4.60 -15.73 9.14
N GLY A 76 -4.13 -16.54 8.20
CA GLY A 76 -4.98 -17.08 7.13
C GLY A 76 -5.43 -16.02 6.12
N LEU A 77 -4.66 -14.94 5.97
CA LEU A 77 -5.00 -13.79 5.14
C LEU A 77 -4.01 -13.66 3.97
N PRO A 78 -4.25 -14.34 2.85
CA PRO A 78 -3.46 -14.09 1.64
C PRO A 78 -3.65 -12.64 1.17
N PRO A 79 -2.62 -12.00 0.58
CA PRO A 79 -2.71 -10.61 0.18
C PRO A 79 -3.71 -10.42 -0.96
N ARG A 80 -4.58 -9.45 -0.85
CA ARG A 80 -5.50 -9.03 -1.91
C ARG A 80 -4.77 -8.05 -2.80
N CYS A 81 -4.59 -8.43 -4.07
CA CYS A 81 -3.78 -7.70 -5.04
C CYS A 81 -4.66 -6.92 -6.02
N PRO A 82 -4.30 -5.68 -6.40
CA PRO A 82 -4.94 -5.00 -7.52
C PRO A 82 -4.89 -5.85 -8.79
N GLN A 83 -6.05 -6.06 -9.40
CA GLN A 83 -6.20 -7.02 -10.51
C GLN A 83 -5.23 -6.77 -11.69
N PRO A 84 -4.94 -5.52 -12.13
CA PRO A 84 -3.98 -5.31 -13.20
C PRO A 84 -2.52 -5.59 -12.83
N ASP A 85 -2.20 -5.64 -11.52
CA ASP A 85 -0.85 -5.95 -11.03
C ASP A 85 -0.61 -7.44 -10.77
N ARG A 86 -1.61 -8.29 -11.00
CA ARG A 86 -1.46 -9.75 -10.86
C ARG A 86 -0.22 -10.31 -11.56
N PRO A 87 0.09 -9.92 -12.81
CA PRO A 87 1.31 -10.42 -13.47
C PRO A 87 2.61 -10.05 -12.74
N LEU A 88 2.66 -8.86 -12.12
CA LEU A 88 3.82 -8.45 -11.31
C LEU A 88 3.93 -9.28 -10.03
N TYR A 89 2.79 -9.57 -9.39
CA TYR A 89 2.75 -10.40 -8.19
C TYR A 89 3.16 -11.84 -8.48
N ASP A 90 2.67 -12.42 -9.56
CA ASP A 90 2.88 -13.82 -9.92
C ASP A 90 4.32 -14.09 -10.38
N ASP A 91 5.01 -13.10 -10.95
CA ASP A 91 6.40 -13.21 -11.43
C ASP A 91 7.38 -12.35 -10.62
N VAL A 92 7.30 -12.46 -9.30
CA VAL A 92 8.12 -11.68 -8.36
C VAL A 92 9.62 -11.92 -8.53
N ASP A 93 10.04 -13.12 -8.90
CA ASP A 93 11.46 -13.43 -9.09
C ASP A 93 12.06 -12.68 -10.29
N GLU A 94 11.32 -12.52 -11.38
CA GLU A 94 11.73 -11.70 -12.52
C GLU A 94 11.71 -10.22 -12.18
N GLN A 95 10.70 -9.78 -11.45
CA GLN A 95 10.62 -8.41 -10.96
C GLN A 95 11.85 -8.04 -10.12
N VAL A 96 12.18 -8.86 -9.12
CA VAL A 96 13.35 -8.66 -8.24
C VAL A 96 14.65 -8.66 -9.06
N ARG A 97 14.79 -9.59 -10.00
CA ARG A 97 15.99 -9.68 -10.86
C ARG A 97 16.16 -8.43 -11.74
N SER A 98 15.06 -7.93 -12.31
CA SER A 98 15.09 -6.75 -13.19
C SER A 98 15.38 -5.46 -12.44
N ILE A 99 14.91 -5.33 -11.19
CA ILE A 99 15.04 -4.11 -10.38
C ILE A 99 16.34 -4.10 -9.59
N LEU A 100 16.69 -5.21 -8.93
CA LEU A 100 17.87 -5.28 -8.05
C LEU A 100 19.13 -5.80 -8.74
N HIS A 101 19.00 -6.36 -9.98
CA HIS A 101 20.10 -6.97 -10.74
C HIS A 101 20.77 -8.16 -10.03
N TYR A 102 20.12 -8.76 -9.04
CA TYR A 102 20.52 -10.00 -8.39
C TYR A 102 19.27 -10.78 -7.97
N SER A 103 19.43 -12.08 -7.74
CA SER A 103 18.30 -12.93 -7.36
C SER A 103 18.16 -12.98 -5.85
N ILE A 104 17.00 -12.58 -5.35
CA ILE A 104 16.55 -12.88 -3.99
C ILE A 104 15.37 -13.84 -4.14
N ARG A 105 15.34 -14.88 -3.32
CA ARG A 105 14.17 -15.75 -3.27
C ARG A 105 13.05 -15.03 -2.53
N CYS A 106 11.99 -14.69 -3.25
CA CYS A 106 10.75 -14.19 -2.68
C CYS A 106 9.77 -15.34 -2.56
N ALA A 107 9.28 -15.62 -1.35
CA ALA A 107 8.18 -16.54 -1.15
C ALA A 107 6.90 -15.72 -1.09
N ASN A 108 6.10 -15.76 -2.16
CA ASN A 108 4.78 -15.16 -2.15
C ASN A 108 3.72 -16.26 -2.09
N PRO A 109 2.76 -16.18 -1.14
CA PRO A 109 1.62 -17.08 -1.14
C PRO A 109 0.76 -16.82 -2.38
N PRO A 110 -0.12 -17.77 -2.78
CA PRO A 110 -1.15 -17.45 -3.76
C PRO A 110 -1.89 -16.19 -3.33
N ALA A 111 -2.05 -15.22 -4.23
CA ALA A 111 -2.80 -14.02 -3.89
C ALA A 111 -4.26 -14.36 -3.58
N GLY A 112 -4.87 -13.60 -2.69
CA GLY A 112 -6.28 -13.67 -2.34
C GLY A 112 -7.18 -13.12 -3.44
N GLU A 113 -8.33 -12.58 -3.03
CA GLU A 113 -9.26 -11.91 -3.94
C GLU A 113 -8.60 -10.70 -4.62
N ASP A 114 -8.98 -10.48 -5.87
CA ASP A 114 -8.55 -9.29 -6.59
C ASP A 114 -9.16 -8.01 -6.00
N ILE A 115 -8.38 -6.94 -5.97
CA ILE A 115 -8.86 -5.59 -5.72
C ILE A 115 -9.25 -4.96 -7.06
N THR A 116 -10.49 -4.47 -7.13
CA THR A 116 -11.04 -3.72 -8.26
C THR A 116 -11.52 -2.34 -7.79
N PRO A 117 -11.81 -1.41 -8.69
CA PRO A 117 -12.35 -0.09 -8.31
C PRO A 117 -13.66 -0.16 -7.51
N GLU A 118 -14.43 -1.22 -7.68
CA GLU A 118 -15.70 -1.46 -6.98
C GLU A 118 -15.51 -2.12 -5.61
N SER A 119 -14.29 -2.56 -5.28
CA SER A 119 -14.01 -3.21 -4.01
C SER A 119 -14.20 -2.22 -2.86
N VAL A 120 -14.85 -2.68 -1.79
CA VAL A 120 -14.98 -1.97 -0.53
C VAL A 120 -14.47 -2.88 0.58
N ILE A 121 -13.51 -2.41 1.33
CA ILE A 121 -12.93 -3.15 2.44
C ILE A 121 -13.50 -2.60 3.75
N THR A 122 -14.13 -3.46 4.54
CA THR A 122 -14.69 -3.08 5.84
C THR A 122 -13.91 -3.72 6.97
N PHE A 123 -13.72 -2.98 8.05
CA PHE A 123 -13.19 -3.45 9.32
C PHE A 123 -13.80 -2.63 10.46
N GLY A 124 -14.42 -3.33 11.41
CA GLY A 124 -15.18 -2.69 12.48
C GLY A 124 -16.25 -1.74 11.94
N SER A 125 -16.19 -0.48 12.34
CA SER A 125 -17.08 0.59 11.91
C SER A 125 -16.60 1.37 10.69
N HIS A 126 -15.42 1.04 10.16
CA HIS A 126 -14.76 1.77 9.08
C HIS A 126 -14.84 1.02 7.74
N ARG A 127 -14.69 1.79 6.68
CA ARG A 127 -14.55 1.25 5.32
C ARG A 127 -13.44 2.00 4.56
N LEU A 128 -12.73 1.24 3.73
CA LEU A 128 -11.80 1.77 2.75
C LEU A 128 -12.40 1.61 1.36
N THR A 129 -12.47 2.68 0.62
CA THR A 129 -12.80 2.68 -0.81
C THR A 129 -11.53 2.64 -1.63
N VAL A 130 -11.58 1.99 -2.78
CA VAL A 130 -10.45 1.88 -3.70
C VAL A 130 -10.51 3.04 -4.69
N ILE A 131 -9.42 3.80 -4.79
CA ILE A 131 -9.24 4.83 -5.81
C ILE A 131 -8.12 4.37 -6.74
N PRO A 132 -8.41 4.04 -8.01
CA PRO A 132 -7.37 3.71 -8.98
C PRO A 132 -6.38 4.86 -9.13
N CYS A 133 -5.10 4.55 -9.07
CA CYS A 133 -4.01 5.51 -9.25
C CYS A 133 -2.86 4.86 -10.03
N PRO A 134 -3.12 4.44 -11.29
CA PRO A 134 -2.13 3.77 -12.12
C PRO A 134 -1.01 4.72 -12.55
N GLY A 135 0.13 4.15 -12.95
CA GLY A 135 1.24 4.85 -13.55
C GLY A 135 2.57 4.60 -12.85
N HIS A 136 2.60 4.36 -11.53
CA HIS A 136 3.75 3.74 -10.90
C HIS A 136 3.80 2.24 -11.24
N THR A 137 2.66 1.58 -11.12
CA THR A 137 2.35 0.28 -11.72
C THR A 137 1.04 0.35 -12.49
N PRO A 138 0.71 -0.62 -13.34
CA PRO A 138 -0.57 -0.66 -14.06
C PRO A 138 -1.78 -0.73 -13.14
N GLY A 139 -1.65 -1.40 -12.00
CA GLY A 139 -2.72 -1.65 -11.04
C GLY A 139 -2.67 -0.81 -9.77
N GLY A 140 -1.78 0.17 -9.69
CA GLY A 140 -1.65 1.01 -8.49
C GLY A 140 -2.98 1.58 -8.00
N VAL A 141 -3.26 1.45 -6.69
CA VAL A 141 -4.47 1.96 -6.05
C VAL A 141 -4.12 2.71 -4.77
N CYS A 142 -5.00 3.64 -4.41
CA CYS A 142 -5.04 4.23 -3.08
C CYS A 142 -6.25 3.70 -2.31
N TYR A 143 -6.12 3.54 -0.99
CA TYR A 143 -7.22 3.22 -0.09
C TYR A 143 -7.64 4.46 0.67
N TYR A 144 -8.90 4.85 0.55
CA TYR A 144 -9.43 6.07 1.17
C TYR A 144 -10.50 5.75 2.21
N CYS A 145 -10.31 6.28 3.41
CA CYS A 145 -11.32 6.32 4.47
C CYS A 145 -11.90 7.73 4.53
N GLU A 146 -13.15 7.89 4.06
CA GLU A 146 -13.81 9.19 3.99
C GLU A 146 -14.10 9.76 5.38
N GLU A 147 -14.56 8.93 6.30
CA GLU A 147 -14.95 9.31 7.65
C GLU A 147 -13.78 9.91 8.44
N GLU A 148 -12.57 9.39 8.22
CA GLU A 148 -11.36 9.81 8.91
C GLU A 148 -10.50 10.77 8.08
N LYS A 149 -10.86 11.00 6.81
CA LYS A 149 -10.06 11.75 5.83
C LYS A 149 -8.62 11.26 5.78
N VAL A 150 -8.46 9.96 5.56
CA VAL A 150 -7.18 9.27 5.49
C VAL A 150 -7.04 8.55 4.15
N LEU A 151 -5.89 8.72 3.53
CA LEU A 151 -5.51 8.08 2.27
C LEU A 151 -4.22 7.28 2.46
N PHE A 152 -4.23 6.00 2.12
CA PHE A 152 -3.03 5.19 1.95
C PHE A 152 -2.70 5.19 0.47
N SER A 153 -1.63 5.87 0.07
CA SER A 153 -1.33 6.12 -1.33
C SER A 153 -0.36 5.13 -1.97
N GLY A 154 0.19 4.19 -1.19
CA GLY A 154 1.29 3.37 -1.69
C GLY A 154 2.37 4.26 -2.31
N ASP A 155 2.86 3.83 -3.45
CA ASP A 155 3.91 4.54 -4.20
C ASP A 155 3.36 5.47 -5.29
N SER A 156 2.11 5.92 -5.15
CA SER A 156 1.57 6.92 -6.07
C SER A 156 1.95 8.34 -5.67
N LEU A 157 1.70 8.74 -4.40
CA LEU A 157 1.90 10.10 -3.91
C LEU A 157 2.78 10.10 -2.65
N PHE A 158 3.87 10.86 -2.68
CA PHE A 158 4.77 11.08 -1.55
C PHE A 158 4.80 12.55 -1.14
N GLN A 159 5.39 12.84 0.01
CA GLN A 159 5.67 14.21 0.42
C GLN A 159 6.60 14.91 -0.59
N ASN A 160 6.07 15.91 -1.29
CA ASN A 160 6.75 16.69 -2.34
C ASN A 160 7.29 15.84 -3.52
N SER A 161 6.74 14.65 -3.75
CA SER A 161 7.17 13.75 -4.82
C SER A 161 6.04 12.82 -5.27
N ILE A 162 6.31 12.04 -6.30
CA ILE A 162 5.45 10.97 -6.81
C ILE A 162 6.27 9.69 -7.00
N GLY A 163 5.61 8.57 -7.17
CA GLY A 163 6.25 7.30 -7.49
C GLY A 163 7.03 7.37 -8.81
N ARG A 164 8.11 6.58 -8.88
CA ARG A 164 8.86 6.42 -10.12
C ARG A 164 8.01 5.68 -11.15
N THR A 165 8.26 5.94 -12.41
CA THR A 165 7.47 5.42 -13.54
C THR A 165 8.33 4.79 -14.63
N ASP A 166 9.59 4.53 -14.33
CA ASP A 166 10.59 3.99 -15.27
C ASP A 166 10.74 2.46 -15.21
N PHE A 167 9.98 1.79 -14.32
CA PHE A 167 9.90 0.34 -14.29
C PHE A 167 8.89 -0.19 -15.32
N PRO A 168 8.98 -1.48 -15.70
CA PRO A 168 8.04 -2.08 -16.64
C PRO A 168 6.58 -1.88 -16.21
N GLY A 169 5.76 -1.33 -17.10
CA GLY A 169 4.36 -1.00 -16.83
C GLY A 169 4.14 0.41 -16.25
N GLY A 170 5.21 1.13 -15.90
CA GLY A 170 5.11 2.52 -15.42
C GLY A 170 4.84 3.51 -16.57
N ASP A 171 4.08 4.58 -16.27
CA ASP A 171 3.80 5.69 -17.18
C ASP A 171 3.61 7.00 -16.41
N LEU A 172 4.49 7.97 -16.66
CA LEU A 172 4.52 9.24 -15.93
C LEU A 172 3.25 10.05 -16.11
N TRP A 173 2.74 10.13 -17.34
CA TRP A 173 1.59 10.99 -17.59
C TRP A 173 0.31 10.40 -17.03
N THR A 174 0.16 9.08 -17.09
CA THR A 174 -0.93 8.36 -16.44
C THR A 174 -0.93 8.62 -14.93
N LEU A 175 0.24 8.55 -14.27
CA LEU A 175 0.33 8.83 -12.84
C LEU A 175 -0.02 10.28 -12.50
N ILE A 176 0.51 11.24 -13.25
CA ILE A 176 0.22 12.67 -13.05
C ILE A 176 -1.28 12.96 -13.21
N ASP A 177 -1.92 12.40 -14.23
CA ASP A 177 -3.36 12.60 -14.47
C ASP A 177 -4.21 11.99 -13.35
N ALA A 178 -3.86 10.79 -12.89
CA ALA A 178 -4.51 10.14 -11.75
C ALA A 178 -4.38 10.98 -10.48
N LEU A 179 -3.18 11.47 -10.18
CA LEU A 179 -2.92 12.30 -9.00
C LEU A 179 -3.59 13.66 -9.06
N LYS A 180 -3.65 14.31 -10.24
CA LYS A 180 -4.40 15.56 -10.41
C LYS A 180 -5.89 15.34 -10.17
N ALA A 181 -6.46 14.24 -10.64
CA ALA A 181 -7.84 13.88 -10.37
C ALA A 181 -8.08 13.65 -8.86
N LEU A 182 -7.19 12.91 -8.21
CA LEU A 182 -7.24 12.61 -6.77
C LEU A 182 -7.21 13.90 -5.93
N ILE A 183 -6.25 14.80 -6.18
CA ILE A 183 -6.12 16.09 -5.47
C ILE A 183 -7.33 16.99 -5.67
N LYS A 184 -7.95 16.98 -6.85
CA LYS A 184 -9.14 17.76 -7.15
C LYS A 184 -10.38 17.23 -6.42
N THR A 185 -10.41 15.92 -6.14
CA THR A 185 -11.60 15.23 -5.61
C THR A 185 -11.58 15.15 -4.09
N LEU A 186 -10.41 14.93 -3.47
CA LEU A 186 -10.31 14.71 -2.03
C LEU A 186 -10.24 16.03 -1.25
N PRO A 187 -10.79 16.07 -0.02
CA PRO A 187 -10.65 17.21 0.87
C PRO A 187 -9.17 17.54 1.14
N GLY A 188 -8.83 18.83 1.16
CA GLY A 188 -7.43 19.26 1.35
C GLY A 188 -6.82 18.86 2.69
N ASP A 189 -7.64 18.65 3.72
CA ASP A 189 -7.22 18.18 5.05
C ASP A 189 -7.07 16.65 5.15
N THR A 190 -7.27 15.91 4.05
CA THR A 190 -7.01 14.48 3.98
C THR A 190 -5.53 14.21 4.25
N THR A 191 -5.25 13.39 5.26
CA THR A 191 -3.88 12.94 5.59
C THR A 191 -3.49 11.78 4.67
N VAL A 192 -2.32 11.90 4.04
CA VAL A 192 -1.76 10.90 3.13
C VAL A 192 -0.68 10.09 3.84
N TYR A 193 -0.83 8.77 3.84
CA TYR A 193 0.11 7.77 4.35
C TYR A 193 0.73 7.04 3.15
N PRO A 194 1.98 7.39 2.77
CA PRO A 194 2.63 6.83 1.59
C PRO A 194 3.31 5.50 1.85
N GLY A 195 3.64 4.75 0.79
CA GLY A 195 4.44 3.54 0.87
C GLY A 195 5.85 3.77 1.39
N HIS A 196 6.43 4.94 1.14
CA HIS A 196 7.75 5.31 1.67
C HIS A 196 7.76 6.74 2.21
N GLY A 197 8.61 6.96 3.22
CA GLY A 197 8.87 8.29 3.77
C GLY A 197 7.78 8.79 4.72
N LEU A 198 7.61 10.11 4.77
CA LEU A 198 6.76 10.77 5.75
C LEU A 198 5.35 11.00 5.22
N LYS A 199 4.37 11.02 6.14
CA LYS A 199 2.99 11.42 5.84
C LYS A 199 2.91 12.89 5.44
N THR A 200 1.93 13.21 4.60
CA THR A 200 1.62 14.56 4.13
C THR A 200 0.12 14.82 4.13
N THR A 201 -0.35 15.84 3.44
CA THR A 201 -1.77 16.12 3.23
C THR A 201 -2.06 16.49 1.78
N ILE A 202 -3.27 16.26 1.31
CA ILE A 202 -3.69 16.65 -0.04
C ILE A 202 -3.45 18.15 -0.29
N ALA A 203 -3.73 19.03 0.68
CA ALA A 203 -3.49 20.47 0.51
C ALA A 203 -1.99 20.82 0.47
N ALA A 204 -1.13 20.09 1.16
CA ALA A 204 0.31 20.30 1.09
C ALA A 204 0.85 19.92 -0.29
N GLU A 205 0.45 18.75 -0.79
CA GLU A 205 0.88 18.29 -2.11
C GLU A 205 0.31 19.15 -3.25
N HIS A 206 -0.93 19.60 -3.14
CA HIS A 206 -1.49 20.55 -4.10
C HIS A 206 -0.69 21.83 -4.21
N ARG A 207 -0.09 22.31 -3.10
CA ARG A 207 0.69 23.57 -3.08
C ARG A 207 2.16 23.40 -3.42
N ASN A 208 2.75 22.28 -3.05
CA ASN A 208 4.22 22.17 -3.00
C ASN A 208 4.80 21.08 -3.90
N ASN A 209 3.97 20.11 -4.36
CA ASN A 209 4.48 18.99 -5.15
C ASN A 209 4.82 19.44 -6.57
N PRO A 210 6.12 19.37 -6.98
CA PRO A 210 6.57 19.92 -8.27
C PRO A 210 5.98 19.21 -9.50
N TYR A 211 5.45 18.01 -9.34
CA TYR A 211 4.83 17.23 -10.44
C TYR A 211 3.36 17.60 -10.67
N LEU A 212 2.73 18.30 -9.72
CA LEU A 212 1.28 18.54 -9.72
C LEU A 212 0.91 20.00 -9.96
N PHE A 213 1.93 20.85 -10.17
CA PHE A 213 1.71 22.20 -10.64
C PHE A 213 1.25 22.20 -12.10
N GLY A 214 0.16 22.90 -12.41
CA GLY A 214 -0.35 23.09 -13.77
C GLY A 214 -1.84 23.36 -13.80
#